data_71fe76c48fbec188184171ff2cf791da
#
_entry.id   71fe76c48fbec188184171ff2cf791da
#
_cell.length_a   1.000
_cell.length_b   1.000
_cell.length_c   1.000
_cell.angle_alpha   90.00
_cell.angle_beta   90.00
_cell.angle_gamma   90.00
#
_symmetry.space_group_name_H-M   'P 1'
#
loop_
_entity.id
_entity.type
_entity.pdbx_description
1 polymer ?
#
loop_
_entity_poly.entity_id
_entity_poly.type
_entity_poly.pdbx_seq_one_letter_code
_entity_poly.pdbx_strand_id
1 'polypeptide(L)'
;GVRFDDAVMQKNSEKAWSMNQENICLNSFLYVDKTILAEMATLLNKPELAAQLNAEAKVIKEFVQTKMWDKETGFFYDTRIDTGEHIKVMGAECWLPLWAGIATPEQAKQVMQKMMDPQKFNSTLPLGTLDISHPRLRPVRGYWRGPVWVDQVYFGITGLRNYGFDREADILTEKFINNAQGLTTDGPIHENYNPLTGEALNSPNFGWSSACIIKMLLDE
;
A
#
# COMPACT_ATOMS: atom_id res chain seq x y z
N GLY A 1 3.03 11.75 18.33
CA GLY A 1 3.17 11.59 16.91
C GLY A 1 3.47 10.15 16.51
N VAL A 2 3.13 9.79 15.29
CA VAL A 2 3.49 8.49 14.73
C VAL A 2 5.01 8.44 14.61
N ARG A 3 5.64 7.48 15.28
CA ARG A 3 7.06 7.22 15.13
C ARG A 3 7.23 6.00 14.24
N PHE A 4 7.86 6.20 13.11
CA PHE A 4 8.37 5.09 12.31
C PHE A 4 9.68 4.67 12.97
N ASP A 5 9.66 3.52 13.64
CA ASP A 5 10.77 3.08 14.49
C ASP A 5 12.07 2.84 13.71
N ASP A 6 11.97 2.61 12.40
CA ASP A 6 13.11 2.39 11.50
C ASP A 6 13.41 3.60 10.60
N ALA A 7 12.66 4.71 10.75
CA ALA A 7 12.92 5.93 10.01
C ALA A 7 14.16 6.65 10.55
N VAL A 8 15.02 7.07 9.65
CA VAL A 8 16.19 7.88 9.97
C VAL A 8 15.83 9.35 9.73
N MET A 9 15.90 10.15 10.78
CA MET A 9 15.65 11.59 10.72
C MET A 9 16.93 12.32 10.37
N GLN A 10 16.86 13.19 9.36
CA GLN A 10 17.98 14.04 8.96
C GLN A 10 17.59 15.52 9.11
N LYS A 11 18.46 16.29 9.74
CA LYS A 11 18.31 17.75 9.80
C LYS A 11 18.61 18.32 8.41
N ASN A 12 17.60 18.88 7.75
CA ASN A 12 17.73 19.49 6.43
C ASN A 12 17.84 21.02 6.45
N SER A 13 17.61 21.64 7.62
CA SER A 13 17.83 23.05 7.87
C SER A 13 17.96 23.30 9.38
N GLU A 14 18.30 24.51 9.79
CA GLU A 14 18.38 24.87 11.21
C GLU A 14 17.05 24.71 11.98
N LYS A 15 15.93 24.75 11.26
CA LYS A 15 14.58 24.75 11.84
C LYS A 15 13.74 23.52 11.47
N ALA A 16 14.21 22.64 10.59
CA ALA A 16 13.43 21.54 10.07
C ALA A 16 14.21 20.23 10.02
N TRP A 17 13.47 19.14 10.14
CA TRP A 17 13.95 17.78 9.99
C TRP A 17 13.12 17.09 8.92
N SER A 18 13.76 16.29 8.07
CA SER A 18 13.12 15.38 7.14
C SER A 18 13.55 13.96 7.41
N MET A 19 12.71 13.00 7.02
CA MET A 19 13.13 11.61 7.05
C MET A 19 14.21 11.37 6.00
N ASN A 20 15.25 10.63 6.37
CA ASN A 20 16.28 10.16 5.44
C ASN A 20 15.78 8.86 4.75
N GLN A 21 14.70 8.99 3.97
CA GLN A 21 13.94 7.86 3.45
C GLN A 21 13.28 8.21 2.12
N GLU A 22 13.55 7.40 1.08
CA GLU A 22 12.74 7.34 -0.12
C GLU A 22 11.55 6.43 0.15
N ASN A 23 10.36 7.00 0.07
CA ASN A 23 9.13 6.29 0.44
C ASN A 23 8.48 5.62 -0.79
N ILE A 24 8.23 4.31 -0.70
CA ILE A 24 7.63 3.51 -1.79
C ILE A 24 6.21 3.96 -2.13
N CYS A 25 5.42 4.33 -1.12
CA CYS A 25 4.06 4.80 -1.29
C CYS A 25 4.03 6.11 -2.10
N LEU A 26 4.82 7.12 -1.70
CA LEU A 26 4.89 8.40 -2.41
C LEU A 26 5.40 8.24 -3.84
N ASN A 27 6.40 7.39 -4.07
CA ASN A 27 6.91 7.12 -5.42
C ASN A 27 5.86 6.42 -6.30
N SER A 28 5.05 5.52 -5.72
CA SER A 28 3.95 4.86 -6.44
C SER A 28 2.87 5.86 -6.84
N PHE A 29 2.44 6.74 -5.94
CA PHE A 29 1.46 7.79 -6.26
C PHE A 29 2.03 8.78 -7.28
N LEU A 30 3.27 9.23 -7.13
CA LEU A 30 3.90 10.17 -8.06
C LEU A 30 4.03 9.58 -9.47
N TYR A 31 4.27 8.28 -9.59
CA TYR A 31 4.27 7.58 -10.88
C TYR A 31 2.88 7.65 -11.54
N VAL A 32 1.82 7.31 -10.79
CA VAL A 32 0.44 7.35 -11.30
C VAL A 32 0.04 8.78 -11.68
N ASP A 33 0.33 9.77 -10.83
CA ASP A 33 0.05 11.18 -11.13
C ASP A 33 0.71 11.63 -12.43
N LYS A 34 1.98 11.30 -12.64
CA LYS A 34 2.70 11.66 -13.86
C LYS A 34 2.12 10.99 -15.10
N THR A 35 1.71 9.73 -15.01
CA THR A 35 1.10 9.02 -16.16
C THR A 35 -0.27 9.63 -16.51
N ILE A 36 -1.12 9.90 -15.52
CA ILE A 36 -2.42 10.55 -15.74
C ILE A 36 -2.25 11.97 -16.30
N LEU A 37 -1.33 12.76 -15.73
CA LEU A 37 -1.05 14.11 -16.25
C LEU A 37 -0.50 14.10 -17.66
N ALA A 38 0.29 13.08 -18.06
CA ALA A 38 0.76 12.91 -19.43
C ALA A 38 -0.39 12.62 -20.40
N GLU A 39 -1.36 11.77 -20.00
CA GLU A 39 -2.58 11.53 -20.77
C GLU A 39 -3.41 12.81 -20.93
N MET A 40 -3.62 13.56 -19.84
CA MET A 40 -4.31 14.86 -19.88
C MET A 40 -3.59 15.86 -20.78
N ALA A 41 -2.26 15.93 -20.73
CA ALA A 41 -1.47 16.79 -21.61
C ALA A 41 -1.63 16.41 -23.09
N THR A 42 -1.72 15.12 -23.39
CA THR A 42 -2.00 14.61 -24.73
C THR A 42 -3.39 15.06 -25.23
N LEU A 43 -4.41 14.89 -24.40
CA LEU A 43 -5.78 15.34 -24.72
C LEU A 43 -5.88 16.86 -24.94
N LEU A 44 -5.03 17.63 -24.27
CA LEU A 44 -4.94 19.08 -24.38
C LEU A 44 -4.00 19.56 -25.50
N ASN A 45 -3.53 18.66 -26.38
CA ASN A 45 -2.56 18.94 -27.45
C ASN A 45 -1.26 19.62 -26.95
N LYS A 46 -0.69 19.12 -25.82
CA LYS A 46 0.57 19.56 -25.23
C LYS A 46 1.63 18.41 -25.28
N PRO A 47 2.10 18.04 -26.48
CA PRO A 47 2.95 16.84 -26.65
C PRO A 47 4.30 16.92 -25.93
N GLU A 48 4.90 18.09 -25.82
CA GLU A 48 6.18 18.27 -25.12
C GLU A 48 6.03 18.01 -23.61
N LEU A 49 4.95 18.53 -23.00
CA LEU A 49 4.64 18.27 -21.60
C LEU A 49 4.33 16.78 -21.37
N ALA A 50 3.57 16.16 -22.25
CA ALA A 50 3.29 14.72 -22.18
C ALA A 50 4.58 13.89 -22.24
N ALA A 51 5.48 14.23 -23.15
CA ALA A 51 6.77 13.55 -23.30
C ALA A 51 7.65 13.71 -22.04
N GLN A 52 7.72 14.92 -21.48
CA GLN A 52 8.43 15.19 -20.23
C GLN A 52 7.88 14.33 -19.07
N LEU A 53 6.55 14.36 -18.84
CA LEU A 53 5.91 13.64 -17.76
C LEU A 53 6.12 12.12 -17.88
N ASN A 54 6.01 11.56 -19.08
CA ASN A 54 6.30 10.15 -19.35
C ASN A 54 7.76 9.79 -19.08
N ALA A 55 8.70 10.66 -19.43
CA ALA A 55 10.12 10.44 -19.14
C ALA A 55 10.39 10.42 -17.63
N GLU A 56 9.79 11.34 -16.88
CA GLU A 56 9.88 11.39 -15.42
C GLU A 56 9.22 10.15 -14.76
N ALA A 57 8.04 9.73 -15.23
CA ALA A 57 7.38 8.52 -14.75
C ALA A 57 8.25 7.27 -14.99
N LYS A 58 8.91 7.16 -16.14
CA LYS A 58 9.83 6.06 -16.44
C LYS A 58 10.98 5.98 -15.46
N VAL A 59 11.57 7.10 -15.06
CA VAL A 59 12.66 7.14 -14.06
C VAL A 59 12.18 6.61 -12.72
N ILE A 60 10.98 7.01 -12.27
CA ILE A 60 10.39 6.52 -11.03
C ILE A 60 10.15 5.01 -11.10
N LYS A 61 9.55 4.54 -12.20
CA LYS A 61 9.30 3.10 -12.42
C LYS A 61 10.59 2.28 -12.33
N GLU A 62 11.63 2.69 -13.02
CA GLU A 62 12.93 2.01 -13.01
C GLU A 62 13.57 2.01 -11.62
N PHE A 63 13.49 3.13 -10.91
CA PHE A 63 13.98 3.22 -9.53
C PHE A 63 13.26 2.26 -8.59
N VAL A 64 11.93 2.26 -8.59
CA VAL A 64 11.12 1.36 -7.76
C VAL A 64 11.42 -0.11 -8.08
N GLN A 65 11.42 -0.48 -9.36
CA GLN A 65 11.68 -1.86 -9.80
C GLN A 65 13.08 -2.37 -9.43
N THR A 66 14.08 -1.50 -9.34
CA THR A 66 15.48 -1.91 -9.20
C THR A 66 16.11 -1.60 -7.86
N LYS A 67 15.75 -0.46 -7.26
CA LYS A 67 16.35 0.02 -6.01
C LYS A 67 15.51 -0.24 -4.78
N MET A 68 14.17 -0.22 -4.93
CA MET A 68 13.27 -0.49 -3.82
C MET A 68 12.83 -1.96 -3.74
N TRP A 69 13.24 -2.80 -4.70
CA TRP A 69 12.98 -4.23 -4.73
C TRP A 69 14.09 -5.03 -4.03
N ASP A 70 13.72 -5.75 -2.98
CA ASP A 70 14.63 -6.69 -2.33
C ASP A 70 14.43 -8.12 -2.87
N LYS A 71 15.42 -8.61 -3.59
CA LYS A 71 15.40 -9.96 -4.21
C LYS A 71 15.44 -11.09 -3.18
N GLU A 72 15.97 -10.84 -1.99
CA GLU A 72 16.08 -11.84 -0.95
C GLU A 72 14.73 -12.17 -0.33
N THR A 73 13.97 -11.13 0.01
CA THR A 73 12.65 -11.29 0.63
C THR A 73 11.53 -11.39 -0.39
N GLY A 74 11.75 -10.97 -1.65
CA GLY A 74 10.74 -10.90 -2.68
C GLY A 74 9.65 -9.87 -2.37
N PHE A 75 10.06 -8.70 -1.88
CA PHE A 75 9.14 -7.64 -1.49
C PHE A 75 9.74 -6.25 -1.75
N PHE A 76 8.88 -5.22 -1.86
CA PHE A 76 9.32 -3.84 -1.98
C PHE A 76 9.51 -3.22 -0.60
N TYR A 77 10.45 -2.27 -0.51
CA TYR A 77 10.73 -1.54 0.73
C TYR A 77 11.11 -0.09 0.43
N ASP A 78 10.88 0.76 1.42
CA ASP A 78 11.52 2.06 1.46
C ASP A 78 13.04 1.92 1.49
N THR A 79 13.76 2.93 1.00
CA THR A 79 15.22 2.95 1.02
C THR A 79 15.74 4.20 1.71
N ARG A 80 16.90 4.09 2.33
CA ARG A 80 17.61 5.25 2.89
C ARG A 80 18.18 6.11 1.76
N ILE A 81 18.03 7.42 1.86
CA ILE A 81 18.56 8.37 0.87
C ILE A 81 20.09 8.34 0.86
N ASP A 82 20.70 8.28 2.05
CA ASP A 82 22.16 8.39 2.22
C ASP A 82 22.93 7.12 1.84
N THR A 83 22.33 5.93 2.01
CA THR A 83 23.03 4.65 1.78
C THR A 83 22.40 3.79 0.69
N GLY A 84 21.15 4.03 0.34
CA GLY A 84 20.37 3.17 -0.55
C GLY A 84 19.94 1.83 0.07
N GLU A 85 20.19 1.63 1.38
CA GLU A 85 19.80 0.39 2.07
C GLU A 85 18.29 0.29 2.24
N HIS A 86 17.75 -0.93 2.11
CA HIS A 86 16.34 -1.20 2.35
C HIS A 86 15.98 -1.07 3.83
N ILE A 87 14.89 -0.38 4.10
CA ILE A 87 14.25 -0.35 5.42
C ILE A 87 13.27 -1.54 5.46
N LYS A 88 13.77 -2.71 5.89
CA LYS A 88 13.06 -4.00 5.77
C LYS A 88 11.91 -4.14 6.79
N VAL A 89 10.88 -3.29 6.65
CA VAL A 89 9.61 -3.39 7.37
C VAL A 89 8.53 -3.76 6.36
N MET A 90 7.94 -4.95 6.48
CA MET A 90 6.85 -5.38 5.60
C MET A 90 5.56 -4.70 6.02
N GLY A 91 5.14 -3.69 5.28
CA GLY A 91 3.93 -2.90 5.50
C GLY A 91 3.02 -2.85 4.27
N ALA A 92 1.86 -2.24 4.45
CA ALA A 92 0.86 -2.08 3.40
C ALA A 92 1.36 -1.29 2.19
N GLU A 93 2.20 -0.31 2.41
CA GLU A 93 2.80 0.52 1.36
C GLU A 93 3.59 -0.29 0.33
N CYS A 94 4.05 -1.48 0.71
CA CYS A 94 4.91 -2.31 -0.12
C CYS A 94 4.17 -3.06 -1.26
N TRP A 95 2.83 -3.05 -1.30
CA TRP A 95 2.06 -3.55 -2.44
C TRP A 95 1.52 -2.45 -3.36
N LEU A 96 1.71 -1.16 -3.02
CA LEU A 96 1.31 -0.06 -3.90
C LEU A 96 1.96 -0.09 -5.28
N PRO A 97 3.19 -0.62 -5.49
CA PRO A 97 3.73 -0.83 -6.83
C PRO A 97 2.88 -1.74 -7.73
N LEU A 98 2.07 -2.66 -7.15
CA LEU A 98 1.11 -3.47 -7.92
C LEU A 98 -0.08 -2.59 -8.33
N TRP A 99 -0.65 -1.85 -7.41
CA TRP A 99 -1.74 -0.92 -7.73
C TRP A 99 -1.33 0.11 -8.78
N ALA A 100 -0.12 0.63 -8.70
CA ALA A 100 0.41 1.60 -9.64
C ALA A 100 0.84 1.02 -11.01
N GLY A 101 0.85 -0.30 -11.19
CA GLY A 101 1.33 -0.94 -12.43
C GLY A 101 2.85 -0.80 -12.64
N ILE A 102 3.59 -0.62 -11.56
CA ILE A 102 5.06 -0.48 -11.57
C ILE A 102 5.75 -1.84 -11.57
N ALA A 103 5.32 -2.78 -10.75
CA ALA A 103 5.98 -4.07 -10.56
C ALA A 103 6.14 -4.87 -11.86
N THR A 104 7.18 -5.68 -11.98
CA THR A 104 7.20 -6.72 -13.02
C THR A 104 6.24 -7.86 -12.67
N PRO A 105 5.81 -8.69 -13.65
CA PRO A 105 4.97 -9.86 -13.34
C PRO A 105 5.57 -10.79 -12.29
N GLU A 106 6.88 -10.99 -12.30
CA GLU A 106 7.61 -11.84 -11.35
C GLU A 106 7.63 -11.21 -9.95
N GLN A 107 7.82 -9.89 -9.87
CA GLN A 107 7.75 -9.14 -8.60
C GLN A 107 6.33 -9.18 -8.03
N ALA A 108 5.34 -8.92 -8.86
CA ALA A 108 3.94 -8.96 -8.46
C ALA A 108 3.53 -10.33 -7.91
N LYS A 109 3.98 -11.43 -8.55
CA LYS A 109 3.74 -12.79 -8.06
C LYS A 109 4.33 -13.03 -6.68
N GLN A 110 5.54 -12.54 -6.40
CA GLN A 110 6.18 -12.71 -5.09
C GLN A 110 5.48 -11.87 -4.01
N VAL A 111 5.08 -10.64 -4.34
CA VAL A 111 4.27 -9.80 -3.44
C VAL A 111 2.93 -10.46 -3.13
N MET A 112 2.22 -10.96 -4.15
CA MET A 112 0.95 -11.69 -3.98
C MET A 112 1.12 -12.87 -3.02
N GLN A 113 2.19 -13.65 -3.12
CA GLN A 113 2.46 -14.76 -2.20
C GLN A 113 2.58 -14.29 -0.74
N LYS A 114 3.17 -13.11 -0.47
CA LYS A 114 3.24 -12.54 0.87
C LYS A 114 1.87 -12.02 1.34
N MET A 115 1.10 -11.42 0.45
CA MET A 115 -0.27 -10.97 0.76
C MET A 115 -1.18 -12.14 1.11
N MET A 116 -0.99 -13.31 0.48
CA MET A 116 -1.76 -14.54 0.73
C MET A 116 -1.25 -15.38 1.91
N ASP A 117 -0.09 -15.06 2.47
CA ASP A 117 0.50 -15.83 3.58
C ASP A 117 -0.25 -15.57 4.90
N PRO A 118 -0.87 -16.61 5.52
CA PRO A 118 -1.62 -16.46 6.75
C PRO A 118 -0.75 -16.09 7.97
N GLN A 119 0.56 -16.26 7.88
CA GLN A 119 1.51 -15.85 8.91
C GLN A 119 1.99 -14.40 8.73
N LYS A 120 1.55 -13.71 7.65
CA LYS A 120 1.94 -12.34 7.32
C LYS A 120 0.73 -11.43 7.18
N PHE A 121 0.13 -11.39 6.00
CA PHE A 121 -0.93 -10.42 5.68
C PHE A 121 -2.32 -11.06 5.51
N ASN A 122 -2.44 -12.38 5.35
CA ASN A 122 -3.71 -13.07 5.25
C ASN A 122 -4.20 -13.60 6.61
N SER A 123 -4.17 -12.76 7.64
CA SER A 123 -4.67 -13.06 8.99
C SER A 123 -6.20 -13.16 9.03
N THR A 124 -6.84 -13.20 10.21
CA THR A 124 -8.30 -13.25 10.35
C THR A 124 -8.98 -12.14 9.55
N LEU A 125 -8.55 -10.89 9.69
CA LEU A 125 -8.89 -9.81 8.78
C LEU A 125 -7.65 -9.45 7.95
N PRO A 126 -7.69 -9.61 6.62
CA PRO A 126 -6.49 -9.53 5.80
C PRO A 126 -5.98 -8.11 5.57
N LEU A 127 -4.75 -8.03 5.10
CA LEU A 127 -4.10 -6.82 4.61
C LEU A 127 -3.94 -5.71 5.67
N GLY A 128 -3.53 -6.12 6.88
CA GLY A 128 -3.10 -5.18 7.92
C GLY A 128 -1.90 -4.34 7.49
N THR A 129 -1.74 -3.17 8.11
CA THR A 129 -0.65 -2.23 7.78
C THR A 129 0.75 -2.70 8.16
N LEU A 130 0.87 -3.79 8.90
CA LEU A 130 2.14 -4.41 9.26
C LEU A 130 2.00 -5.93 9.25
N ASP A 131 3.01 -6.63 8.78
CA ASP A 131 3.16 -8.09 8.89
C ASP A 131 2.87 -8.54 10.32
N ILE A 132 1.93 -9.50 10.49
CA ILE A 132 1.50 -9.94 11.83
C ILE A 132 2.59 -10.67 12.61
N SER A 133 3.63 -11.16 11.95
CA SER A 133 4.79 -11.76 12.61
C SER A 133 5.80 -10.73 13.13
N HIS A 134 5.64 -9.46 12.77
CA HIS A 134 6.58 -8.42 13.16
C HIS A 134 6.55 -8.16 14.68
N PRO A 135 7.71 -8.11 15.39
CA PRO A 135 7.76 -8.01 16.86
C PRO A 135 7.17 -6.70 17.43
N ARG A 136 6.99 -5.69 16.60
CA ARG A 136 6.39 -4.41 16.98
C ARG A 136 4.91 -4.29 16.59
N LEU A 137 4.27 -5.39 16.23
CA LEU A 137 2.83 -5.40 15.95
C LEU A 137 2.04 -4.84 17.13
N ARG A 138 1.08 -3.97 16.84
CA ARG A 138 0.13 -3.38 17.79
C ARG A 138 -1.26 -3.34 17.14
N PRO A 139 -1.99 -4.46 17.16
CA PRO A 139 -3.20 -4.67 16.34
C PRO A 139 -4.36 -3.75 16.70
N VAL A 140 -4.38 -3.15 17.89
CA VAL A 140 -5.46 -2.27 18.37
C VAL A 140 -5.03 -0.81 18.41
N ARG A 141 -3.88 -0.51 18.99
CA ARG A 141 -3.41 0.87 19.24
C ARG A 141 -2.14 1.23 18.45
N GLY A 142 -1.88 0.48 17.38
CA GLY A 142 -0.66 0.64 16.60
C GLY A 142 -0.73 1.76 15.57
N TYR A 143 -1.93 2.27 15.27
CA TYR A 143 -2.20 3.17 14.16
C TYR A 143 -1.73 2.55 12.83
N TRP A 144 -0.50 2.79 12.38
CA TRP A 144 0.13 2.20 11.20
C TRP A 144 0.96 0.94 11.49
N ARG A 145 0.83 0.35 12.69
CA ARG A 145 1.56 -0.85 13.11
C ARG A 145 0.61 -2.02 13.40
N GLY A 146 -0.23 -2.35 12.44
CA GLY A 146 -1.06 -3.54 12.48
C GLY A 146 -2.52 -3.36 12.09
N PRO A 147 -3.28 -2.34 12.57
CA PRO A 147 -4.68 -2.19 12.18
C PRO A 147 -4.88 -2.24 10.68
N VAL A 148 -5.99 -2.85 10.25
CA VAL A 148 -6.39 -2.90 8.85
C VAL A 148 -7.06 -1.57 8.50
N TRP A 149 -6.45 -0.83 7.60
CA TRP A 149 -7.00 0.38 7.00
C TRP A 149 -7.63 0.05 5.65
N VAL A 150 -8.88 0.41 5.46
CA VAL A 150 -9.69 -0.06 4.33
C VAL A 150 -9.18 0.43 2.97
N ASP A 151 -8.58 1.62 2.92
CA ASP A 151 -7.91 2.12 1.73
C ASP A 151 -6.71 1.26 1.33
N GLN A 152 -5.95 0.76 2.30
CA GLN A 152 -4.82 -0.13 2.03
C GLN A 152 -5.28 -1.51 1.56
N VAL A 153 -6.43 -1.99 2.04
CA VAL A 153 -7.09 -3.19 1.51
C VAL A 153 -7.50 -2.96 0.06
N TYR A 154 -8.17 -1.84 -0.24
CA TYR A 154 -8.55 -1.46 -1.60
C TYR A 154 -7.35 -1.42 -2.56
N PHE A 155 -6.27 -0.74 -2.19
CA PHE A 155 -5.06 -0.71 -3.00
C PHE A 155 -4.45 -2.10 -3.22
N GLY A 156 -4.44 -2.93 -2.19
CA GLY A 156 -3.95 -4.31 -2.28
C GLY A 156 -4.77 -5.16 -3.24
N ILE A 157 -6.09 -5.15 -3.10
CA ILE A 157 -7.01 -5.93 -3.95
C ILE A 157 -6.96 -5.45 -5.40
N THR A 158 -7.06 -4.14 -5.64
CA THR A 158 -6.92 -3.57 -6.98
C THR A 158 -5.56 -3.89 -7.59
N GLY A 159 -4.49 -3.83 -6.79
CA GLY A 159 -3.16 -4.22 -7.22
C GLY A 159 -3.06 -5.66 -7.67
N LEU A 160 -3.71 -6.60 -6.99
CA LEU A 160 -3.79 -8.01 -7.40
C LEU A 160 -4.53 -8.15 -8.74
N ARG A 161 -5.69 -7.51 -8.91
CA ARG A 161 -6.47 -7.54 -10.16
C ARG A 161 -5.68 -6.97 -11.34
N ASN A 162 -4.91 -5.91 -11.15
CA ASN A 162 -4.06 -5.32 -12.20
C ASN A 162 -3.04 -6.30 -12.79
N TYR A 163 -2.72 -7.39 -12.06
CA TYR A 163 -1.79 -8.44 -12.51
C TYR A 163 -2.49 -9.78 -12.79
N GLY A 164 -3.83 -9.81 -12.86
CA GLY A 164 -4.62 -11.01 -13.18
C GLY A 164 -4.68 -12.02 -12.04
N PHE A 165 -4.42 -11.62 -10.79
CA PHE A 165 -4.61 -12.46 -9.59
C PHE A 165 -6.02 -12.31 -9.04
N ASP A 166 -7.02 -12.47 -9.93
CA ASP A 166 -8.43 -12.22 -9.59
C ASP A 166 -8.93 -13.15 -8.49
N ARG A 167 -8.56 -14.43 -8.56
CA ARG A 167 -8.92 -15.41 -7.54
C ARG A 167 -8.40 -15.05 -6.15
N GLU A 168 -7.16 -14.61 -6.05
CA GLU A 168 -6.53 -14.17 -4.80
C GLU A 168 -7.19 -12.88 -4.29
N ALA A 169 -7.52 -11.95 -5.19
CA ALA A 169 -8.27 -10.75 -4.89
C ALA A 169 -9.66 -11.08 -4.32
N ASP A 170 -10.41 -11.99 -4.95
CA ASP A 170 -11.73 -12.43 -4.49
C ASP A 170 -11.68 -13.07 -3.10
N ILE A 171 -10.72 -13.97 -2.87
CA ILE A 171 -10.51 -14.60 -1.56
C ILE A 171 -10.27 -13.56 -0.45
N LEU A 172 -9.43 -12.55 -0.72
CA LEU A 172 -9.14 -11.51 0.27
C LEU A 172 -10.32 -10.56 0.46
N THR A 173 -11.05 -10.21 -0.61
CA THR A 173 -12.26 -9.38 -0.55
C THR A 173 -13.35 -10.08 0.27
N GLU A 174 -13.67 -11.32 -0.05
CA GLU A 174 -14.68 -12.10 0.67
C GLU A 174 -14.30 -12.25 2.14
N LYS A 175 -13.04 -12.57 2.43
CA LYS A 175 -12.54 -12.70 3.79
C LYS A 175 -12.62 -11.39 4.57
N PHE A 176 -12.30 -10.26 3.93
CA PHE A 176 -12.42 -8.93 4.53
C PHE A 176 -13.89 -8.62 4.87
N ILE A 177 -14.80 -8.76 3.91
CA ILE A 177 -16.23 -8.46 4.10
C ILE A 177 -16.84 -9.34 5.21
N ASN A 178 -16.53 -10.63 5.22
CA ASN A 178 -17.12 -11.57 6.18
C ASN A 178 -16.59 -11.42 7.60
N ASN A 179 -15.36 -10.93 7.77
CA ASN A 179 -14.71 -10.89 9.08
C ASN A 179 -14.61 -9.48 9.69
N ALA A 180 -14.80 -8.41 8.93
CA ALA A 180 -14.83 -7.07 9.48
C ALA A 180 -16.15 -6.83 10.21
N GLN A 181 -16.06 -6.55 11.51
CA GLN A 181 -17.22 -6.32 12.37
C GLN A 181 -18.12 -5.20 11.79
N GLY A 182 -19.38 -5.48 11.63
CA GLY A 182 -20.39 -4.53 11.16
C GLY A 182 -20.70 -4.64 9.66
N LEU A 183 -19.83 -5.20 8.82
CA LEU A 183 -20.05 -5.20 7.36
C LEU A 183 -21.15 -6.16 6.90
N THR A 184 -21.37 -7.26 7.61
CA THR A 184 -22.43 -8.24 7.31
C THR A 184 -23.68 -8.06 8.19
N THR A 185 -23.77 -6.96 8.92
CA THR A 185 -24.86 -6.62 9.83
C THR A 185 -25.27 -5.16 9.67
N ASP A 186 -26.25 -4.68 10.44
CA ASP A 186 -26.64 -3.26 10.48
C ASP A 186 -25.64 -2.36 11.26
N GLY A 187 -24.46 -2.88 11.55
CA GLY A 187 -23.42 -2.12 12.25
C GLY A 187 -22.77 -1.03 11.41
N PRO A 188 -22.19 -0.01 12.06
CA PRO A 188 -21.49 1.05 11.33
C PRO A 188 -20.15 0.57 10.73
N ILE A 189 -19.77 1.16 9.61
CA ILE A 189 -18.44 0.99 9.03
C ILE A 189 -17.46 1.87 9.79
N HIS A 190 -16.36 1.28 10.25
CA HIS A 190 -15.37 1.95 11.07
C HIS A 190 -14.14 2.44 10.29
N GLU A 191 -13.34 3.29 10.93
CA GLU A 191 -12.10 3.84 10.38
C GLU A 191 -11.09 2.74 10.05
N ASN A 192 -10.92 1.79 10.96
CA ASN A 192 -10.03 0.64 10.78
C ASN A 192 -10.46 -0.54 11.68
N TYR A 193 -9.74 -1.65 11.56
CA TYR A 193 -10.12 -2.91 12.19
C TYR A 193 -8.89 -3.66 12.74
N ASN A 194 -9.12 -4.53 13.72
CA ASN A 194 -8.09 -5.41 14.27
C ASN A 194 -7.79 -6.57 13.30
N PRO A 195 -6.56 -6.75 12.80
CA PRO A 195 -6.22 -7.82 11.86
C PRO A 195 -6.40 -9.22 12.43
N LEU A 196 -6.32 -9.39 13.75
CA LEU A 196 -6.37 -10.71 14.39
C LEU A 196 -7.78 -11.15 14.77
N THR A 197 -8.73 -10.22 14.92
CA THR A 197 -10.09 -10.53 15.40
C THR A 197 -11.20 -10.00 14.49
N GLY A 198 -10.91 -9.03 13.62
CA GLY A 198 -11.91 -8.30 12.84
C GLY A 198 -12.68 -7.23 13.64
N GLU A 199 -12.35 -7.03 14.92
CA GLU A 199 -12.99 -6.03 15.78
C GLU A 199 -12.85 -4.62 15.18
N ALA A 200 -13.95 -3.87 15.17
CA ALA A 200 -13.98 -2.48 14.72
C ALA A 200 -13.23 -1.56 15.68
N LEU A 201 -12.43 -0.66 15.12
CA LEU A 201 -11.58 0.27 15.87
C LEU A 201 -11.88 1.72 15.48
N ASN A 202 -11.59 2.63 16.40
CA ASN A 202 -11.68 4.09 16.23
C ASN A 202 -13.07 4.57 15.78
N SER A 203 -13.15 5.53 14.86
CA SER A 203 -14.39 6.24 14.54
C SER A 203 -15.40 5.39 13.75
N PRO A 204 -16.67 5.29 14.19
CA PRO A 204 -17.73 4.70 13.40
C PRO A 204 -18.20 5.66 12.29
N ASN A 205 -18.97 5.13 11.32
CA ASN A 205 -19.51 5.88 10.18
C ASN A 205 -18.43 6.59 9.36
N PHE A 206 -17.34 5.89 9.08
CA PHE A 206 -16.17 6.46 8.43
C PHE A 206 -16.32 6.46 6.91
N GLY A 207 -16.54 7.66 6.34
CA GLY A 207 -16.89 7.83 4.92
C GLY A 207 -15.83 7.32 3.95
N TRP A 208 -14.57 7.48 4.23
CA TRP A 208 -13.46 6.98 3.43
C TRP A 208 -13.48 5.44 3.37
N SER A 209 -13.61 4.74 4.51
CA SER A 209 -13.74 3.29 4.52
C SER A 209 -14.95 2.82 3.71
N SER A 210 -16.09 3.51 3.85
CA SER A 210 -17.30 3.22 3.10
C SER A 210 -17.09 3.35 1.58
N ALA A 211 -16.41 4.41 1.13
CA ALA A 211 -16.10 4.63 -0.28
C ALA A 211 -15.21 3.51 -0.84
N CYS A 212 -14.19 3.10 -0.10
CA CYS A 212 -13.30 2.00 -0.52
C CYS A 212 -14.03 0.66 -0.60
N ILE A 213 -14.93 0.35 0.36
CA ILE A 213 -15.74 -0.88 0.33
C ILE A 213 -16.67 -0.89 -0.88
N ILE A 214 -17.38 0.21 -1.14
CA ILE A 214 -18.26 0.32 -2.32
C ILE A 214 -17.44 0.10 -3.60
N LYS A 215 -16.27 0.70 -3.70
CA LYS A 215 -15.40 0.57 -4.87
C LYS A 215 -14.92 -0.87 -5.06
N MET A 216 -14.51 -1.56 -3.99
CA MET A 216 -14.12 -2.97 -4.07
C MET A 216 -15.25 -3.88 -4.55
N LEU A 217 -16.50 -3.59 -4.16
CA LEU A 217 -17.70 -4.38 -4.56
C LEU A 217 -18.20 -4.05 -5.96
N LEU A 218 -17.86 -2.90 -6.53
CA LEU A 218 -18.25 -2.49 -7.89
C LEU A 218 -17.22 -2.88 -8.96
N ASP A 219 -15.98 -3.12 -8.56
CA ASP A 219 -14.87 -3.51 -9.45
C ASP A 219 -14.76 -5.05 -9.61
N GLU A 220 -15.78 -5.83 -9.19
CA GLU A 220 -15.89 -7.27 -9.39
C GLU A 220 -16.20 -7.66 -10.83
#